data_75980eb08243a845cea49207d0576094
#
_entry.id   75980eb08243a845cea49207d0576094
#
_cell.length_a   1.000
_cell.length_b   1.000
_cell.length_c   1.000
_cell.angle_alpha   90.00
_cell.angle_beta   90.00
_cell.angle_gamma   90.00
#
_symmetry.space_group_name_H-M   'P 1'
#
loop_
_entity.id
_entity.type
_entity.pdbx_description
1 polymer ?
#
loop_
_entity_poly.entity_id
_entity_poly.type
_entity_poly.pdbx_seq_one_letter_code
_entity_poly.pdbx_strand_id
1 'polypeptide(L)'
;MKQYILLLVLMVMGAGINAYAEDVNPVKEGNVISGHVVEKGTENSLPYASIWIVETGQGTVSNEDGEFRFKKVPAGKYTLRVQLLGYETQEKKVTVSNDFTVDVHFLMSDESIMTDEVVVSANRNETSRKVAPVVVNVMNAKLFESVNSTDLAKSLNYQSGLRVENNCQNCGFPQVRINGLEGPYSQILINSRPVVSALSGVYGLEQIPVNMIERVEVVRGGGSALFGANAVGGTINIITKDPINNSFQVSSTMSNMNGKVWEQYMGANASLVSKDNTYGIALYQSYRNRNPYDADGDGFSELGKLNMNTFGLRTYYRPTQFSRISLEYHTTNEFRRGGNKFDLQPHETDITEQTKHVINSGGLSYDLFWKEYKHKLSFYSSIQHTDRNSYYGAQQDANAYGKTKDLTWVAGGMYVGNFEKVLFSP
;
A
#
# COMPACT_ATOMS: atom_id res chain seq x y z
N MET A 1 23.83 16.76 -13.52
CA MET A 1 22.55 16.81 -12.78
C MET A 1 22.43 15.78 -11.66
N LYS A 2 23.03 14.59 -11.73
CA LYS A 2 22.93 13.56 -10.66
C LYS A 2 23.68 13.90 -9.35
N GLN A 3 24.70 14.75 -9.38
CA GLN A 3 25.49 15.14 -8.18
C GLN A 3 24.84 16.24 -7.33
N TYR A 4 23.94 17.05 -7.87
CA TYR A 4 23.32 18.16 -7.15
C TYR A 4 22.12 17.72 -6.30
N ILE A 5 21.47 16.60 -6.61
CA ILE A 5 20.34 16.06 -5.83
C ILE A 5 20.85 15.47 -4.50
N LEU A 6 22.01 14.83 -4.49
CA LEU A 6 22.62 14.28 -3.27
C LEU A 6 23.07 15.38 -2.29
N LEU A 7 23.52 16.52 -2.81
CA LEU A 7 23.92 17.68 -1.99
C LEU A 7 22.73 18.40 -1.37
N LEU A 8 21.59 18.42 -2.03
CA LEU A 8 20.36 19.04 -1.50
C LEU A 8 19.78 18.26 -0.32
N VAL A 9 19.86 16.92 -0.35
CA VAL A 9 19.41 16.05 0.76
C VAL A 9 20.32 16.18 1.98
N LEU A 10 21.62 16.37 1.79
CA LEU A 10 22.58 16.58 2.89
C LEU A 10 22.52 17.97 3.50
N MET A 11 22.11 19.01 2.75
CA MET A 11 21.95 20.35 3.29
C MET A 11 20.71 20.54 4.20
N VAL A 12 19.68 19.73 4.01
CA VAL A 12 18.47 19.78 4.87
C VAL A 12 18.71 19.12 6.24
N MET A 13 19.71 18.23 6.34
CA MET A 13 20.07 17.58 7.64
C MET A 13 21.06 18.39 8.49
N GLY A 14 21.60 19.50 7.99
CA GLY A 14 22.66 20.28 8.66
C GLY A 14 22.20 21.55 9.39
N ALA A 15 20.90 21.86 9.43
CA ALA A 15 20.39 23.04 10.11
C ALA A 15 20.18 22.79 11.62
N GLY A 16 21.18 23.17 12.35
CA GLY A 16 21.41 23.40 13.75
C GLY A 16 20.31 23.20 14.77
N ILE A 17 20.54 22.22 15.66
CA ILE A 17 19.95 22.23 17.01
C ILE A 17 20.92 23.00 17.91
N ASN A 18 20.62 24.28 18.14
CA ASN A 18 21.19 25.00 19.27
C ASN A 18 20.30 24.72 20.50
N ALA A 19 20.72 23.79 21.32
CA ALA A 19 20.13 23.59 22.63
C ALA A 19 20.64 24.69 23.58
N TYR A 20 19.78 25.63 23.95
CA TYR A 20 19.99 26.48 25.11
C TYR A 20 19.60 25.68 26.35
N ALA A 21 20.58 25.43 27.22
CA ALA A 21 20.32 24.96 28.56
C ALA A 21 19.95 26.17 29.41
N GLU A 22 18.69 26.34 29.77
CA GLU A 22 18.25 27.25 30.81
C GLU A 22 18.28 26.54 32.16
N ASP A 23 18.94 27.15 33.14
CA ASP A 23 18.92 26.73 34.54
C ASP A 23 17.50 26.75 35.08
N VAL A 24 16.98 25.57 35.41
CA VAL A 24 15.62 25.39 35.93
C VAL A 24 15.65 25.40 37.46
N ASN A 25 15.17 26.50 38.04
CA ASN A 25 14.70 26.50 39.45
C ASN A 25 13.59 25.43 39.61
N PRO A 26 13.48 24.75 40.77
CA PRO A 26 12.46 23.74 41.00
C PRO A 26 11.07 24.38 41.02
N VAL A 27 10.40 24.30 39.87
CA VAL A 27 8.99 24.72 39.72
C VAL A 27 8.12 23.64 40.35
N LYS A 28 7.20 24.06 41.26
CA LYS A 28 6.14 23.21 41.82
C LYS A 28 5.55 22.34 40.74
N GLU A 29 5.52 21.02 40.94
CA GLU A 29 4.91 20.06 40.02
C GLU A 29 3.41 20.40 39.92
N GLY A 30 2.98 20.96 38.77
CA GLY A 30 1.57 21.12 38.46
C GLY A 30 0.90 19.75 38.34
N ASN A 31 -0.43 19.73 38.19
CA ASN A 31 -1.21 18.49 38.07
C ASN A 31 -0.60 17.52 37.06
N VAL A 32 -0.65 16.25 37.38
CA VAL A 32 -0.05 15.17 36.60
C VAL A 32 -1.14 14.20 36.17
N ILE A 33 -1.13 13.78 34.90
CA ILE A 33 -1.84 12.59 34.46
C ILE A 33 -0.79 11.51 34.20
N SER A 34 -0.89 10.38 34.91
CA SER A 34 -0.04 9.22 34.68
C SER A 34 -0.89 7.98 34.46
N GLY A 35 -0.29 6.92 34.01
CA GLY A 35 -1.00 5.66 33.86
C GLY A 35 -0.19 4.60 33.13
N HIS A 36 -0.86 3.48 32.88
CA HIS A 36 -0.28 2.31 32.23
C HIS A 36 -1.09 1.91 30.98
N VAL A 37 -0.39 1.44 29.96
CA VAL A 37 -0.96 0.82 28.78
C VAL A 37 -0.58 -0.65 28.80
N VAL A 38 -1.58 -1.54 28.87
CA VAL A 38 -1.37 -2.99 28.92
C VAL A 38 -2.30 -3.70 27.93
N GLU A 39 -1.91 -4.90 27.54
CA GLU A 39 -2.70 -5.77 26.67
C GLU A 39 -3.85 -6.41 27.44
N LYS A 40 -5.04 -6.39 26.88
CA LYS A 40 -6.22 -7.00 27.47
C LYS A 40 -6.13 -8.53 27.41
N GLY A 41 -6.21 -9.17 28.57
CA GLY A 41 -6.21 -10.63 28.69
C GLY A 41 -4.86 -11.23 29.11
N THR A 42 -3.74 -10.64 28.75
CA THR A 42 -2.40 -11.05 29.20
C THR A 42 -1.83 -10.13 30.28
N GLU A 43 -2.34 -8.88 30.34
CA GLU A 43 -1.83 -7.79 31.18
C GLU A 43 -0.35 -7.44 30.91
N ASN A 44 0.19 -7.87 29.77
CA ASN A 44 1.53 -7.50 29.36
C ASN A 44 1.62 -6.00 29.10
N SER A 45 2.69 -5.36 29.59
CA SER A 45 2.96 -3.95 29.32
C SER A 45 3.13 -3.69 27.83
N LEU A 46 2.53 -2.61 27.32
CA LEU A 46 2.63 -2.20 25.92
C LEU A 46 3.51 -0.96 25.81
N PRO A 47 4.79 -1.14 25.43
CA PRO A 47 5.71 -0.03 25.22
C PRO A 47 5.39 0.73 23.93
N TYR A 48 5.83 1.99 23.88
CA TYR A 48 5.78 2.87 22.73
C TYR A 48 4.37 3.15 22.17
N ALA A 49 3.32 2.94 22.97
CA ALA A 49 1.99 3.43 22.66
C ALA A 49 1.99 4.96 22.66
N SER A 50 1.40 5.57 21.65
CA SER A 50 1.24 7.02 21.59
C SER A 50 -0.01 7.43 22.34
N ILE A 51 0.13 8.35 23.31
CA ILE A 51 -0.98 8.88 24.10
C ILE A 51 -1.02 10.40 23.94
N TRP A 52 -2.19 10.97 23.70
CA TRP A 52 -2.34 12.43 23.65
C TRP A 52 -3.65 12.91 24.26
N ILE A 53 -3.62 14.14 24.73
CA ILE A 53 -4.78 14.88 25.21
C ILE A 53 -5.43 15.54 23.99
N VAL A 54 -6.64 15.12 23.65
CA VAL A 54 -7.32 15.55 22.41
C VAL A 54 -7.53 17.06 22.38
N GLU A 55 -7.92 17.65 23.51
CA GLU A 55 -8.27 19.08 23.62
C GLU A 55 -7.06 20.00 23.53
N THR A 56 -5.88 19.55 23.94
CA THR A 56 -4.65 20.40 23.96
C THR A 56 -3.64 20.02 22.89
N GLY A 57 -3.77 18.80 22.31
CA GLY A 57 -2.80 18.25 21.38
C GLY A 57 -1.47 17.82 22.02
N GLN A 58 -1.36 17.87 23.35
CA GLN A 58 -0.16 17.44 24.07
C GLN A 58 -0.04 15.92 23.98
N GLY A 59 1.09 15.40 23.52
CA GLY A 59 1.36 13.97 23.35
C GLY A 59 2.50 13.47 24.22
N THR A 60 2.46 12.18 24.53
CA THR A 60 3.54 11.41 25.16
C THR A 60 3.55 9.99 24.61
N VAL A 61 4.56 9.19 25.00
CA VAL A 61 4.69 7.79 24.58
C VAL A 61 4.89 6.95 25.84
N SER A 62 4.35 5.72 25.89
CA SER A 62 4.61 4.80 26.99
C SER A 62 6.05 4.28 26.95
N ASN A 63 6.66 4.11 28.13
CA ASN A 63 8.00 3.56 28.29
C ASN A 63 8.00 2.01 28.12
N GLU A 64 9.13 1.35 28.38
CA GLU A 64 9.28 -0.12 28.28
C GLU A 64 8.34 -0.89 29.21
N ASP A 65 7.96 -0.29 30.33
CA ASP A 65 7.01 -0.84 31.30
C ASP A 65 5.55 -0.47 31.00
N GLY A 66 5.28 0.16 29.87
CA GLY A 66 3.94 0.60 29.48
C GLY A 66 3.46 1.87 30.19
N GLU A 67 4.30 2.53 31.00
CA GLU A 67 3.93 3.71 31.76
C GLU A 67 4.00 4.97 30.91
N PHE A 68 3.06 5.90 31.14
CA PHE A 68 3.07 7.23 30.53
C PHE A 68 2.81 8.34 31.55
N ARG A 69 3.25 9.55 31.23
CA ARG A 69 3.08 10.70 32.12
C ARG A 69 2.97 12.02 31.38
N PHE A 70 1.94 12.80 31.70
CA PHE A 70 1.80 14.21 31.35
C PHE A 70 2.03 15.08 32.57
N LYS A 71 2.83 16.13 32.43
CA LYS A 71 3.14 17.08 33.48
C LYS A 71 2.50 18.43 33.18
N LYS A 72 2.16 19.21 34.20
CA LYS A 72 1.63 20.57 34.10
C LYS A 72 0.31 20.64 33.30
N VAL A 73 -0.59 19.69 33.51
CA VAL A 73 -1.91 19.71 32.87
C VAL A 73 -2.82 20.63 33.70
N PRO A 74 -3.41 21.69 33.12
CA PRO A 74 -4.35 22.55 33.84
C PRO A 74 -5.55 21.77 34.40
N ALA A 75 -6.19 22.28 35.44
CA ALA A 75 -7.44 21.67 35.91
C ALA A 75 -8.51 21.79 34.82
N GLY A 76 -9.22 20.69 34.56
CA GLY A 76 -10.18 20.63 33.46
C GLY A 76 -10.68 19.20 33.17
N LYS A 77 -11.54 19.09 32.18
CA LYS A 77 -11.97 17.79 31.63
C LYS A 77 -11.26 17.54 30.32
N TYR A 78 -10.67 16.37 30.19
CA TYR A 78 -9.87 15.99 29.04
C TYR A 78 -10.25 14.62 28.53
N THR A 79 -10.02 14.39 27.24
CA THR A 79 -10.07 13.10 26.59
C THR A 79 -8.67 12.62 26.27
N LEU A 80 -8.23 11.55 26.91
CA LEU A 80 -7.01 10.87 26.56
C LEU A 80 -7.28 9.86 25.46
N ARG A 81 -6.53 9.92 24.38
CA ARG A 81 -6.57 8.95 23.29
C ARG A 81 -5.25 8.19 23.26
N VAL A 82 -5.32 6.86 23.26
CA VAL A 82 -4.17 5.98 23.09
C VAL A 82 -4.23 5.25 21.77
N GLN A 83 -3.09 5.14 21.12
CA GLN A 83 -2.94 4.46 19.83
C GLN A 83 -1.63 3.66 19.83
N LEU A 84 -1.73 2.40 19.42
CA LEU A 84 -0.60 1.51 19.19
C LEU A 84 -0.89 0.66 17.96
N LEU A 85 0.12 0.48 17.11
CA LEU A 85 -0.03 -0.35 15.90
C LEU A 85 -0.41 -1.79 16.30
N GLY A 86 -1.51 -2.28 15.75
CA GLY A 86 -2.05 -3.60 16.04
C GLY A 86 -3.04 -3.68 17.19
N TYR A 87 -3.39 -2.55 17.79
CA TYR A 87 -4.37 -2.45 18.86
C TYR A 87 -5.47 -1.45 18.54
N GLU A 88 -6.69 -1.73 19.04
CA GLU A 88 -7.82 -0.79 18.89
C GLU A 88 -7.53 0.53 19.59
N THR A 89 -7.71 1.65 18.88
CA THR A 89 -7.62 2.99 19.47
C THR A 89 -8.64 3.13 20.58
N GLN A 90 -8.22 3.59 21.76
CA GLN A 90 -9.11 3.83 22.89
C GLN A 90 -9.13 5.28 23.31
N GLU A 91 -10.26 5.72 23.84
CA GLU A 91 -10.42 7.04 24.45
C GLU A 91 -10.99 6.93 25.85
N LYS A 92 -10.41 7.70 26.79
CA LYS A 92 -10.92 7.81 28.16
C LYS A 92 -11.05 9.28 28.56
N LYS A 93 -12.21 9.64 29.11
CA LYS A 93 -12.45 10.97 29.68
C LYS A 93 -11.94 11.01 31.11
N VAL A 94 -11.13 12.01 31.42
CA VAL A 94 -10.54 12.24 32.73
C VAL A 94 -10.84 13.65 33.20
N THR A 95 -10.95 13.83 34.52
CA THR A 95 -11.11 15.14 35.13
C THR A 95 -9.89 15.41 36.00
N VAL A 96 -9.18 16.48 35.70
CA VAL A 96 -8.00 16.92 36.44
C VAL A 96 -8.43 18.02 37.37
N SER A 97 -8.25 17.80 38.69
CA SER A 97 -8.49 18.76 39.74
C SER A 97 -7.16 19.35 40.25
N ASN A 98 -7.18 20.51 40.92
CA ASN A 98 -5.98 21.11 41.43
C ASN A 98 -5.31 20.22 42.51
N ASP A 99 -4.00 20.05 42.39
CA ASP A 99 -3.13 19.27 43.31
C ASP A 99 -3.38 17.75 43.34
N PHE A 100 -3.97 17.17 42.27
CA PHE A 100 -4.18 15.71 42.18
C PHE A 100 -3.43 15.11 40.99
N THR A 101 -2.88 13.92 41.23
CA THR A 101 -2.44 13.02 40.14
C THR A 101 -3.64 12.15 39.71
N VAL A 102 -3.93 12.12 38.44
CA VAL A 102 -4.93 11.22 37.86
C VAL A 102 -4.20 10.02 37.26
N ASP A 103 -4.53 8.82 37.73
CA ASP A 103 -3.99 7.57 37.20
C ASP A 103 -5.00 6.92 36.24
N VAL A 104 -4.51 6.51 35.05
CA VAL A 104 -5.36 6.03 33.96
C VAL A 104 -4.78 4.76 33.35
N HIS A 105 -5.50 3.65 33.47
CA HIS A 105 -5.12 2.38 32.86
C HIS A 105 -5.83 2.19 31.52
N PHE A 106 -5.07 1.91 30.46
CA PHE A 106 -5.60 1.50 29.18
C PHE A 106 -5.39 -0.01 28.99
N LEU A 107 -6.49 -0.74 28.80
CA LEU A 107 -6.49 -2.16 28.45
C LEU A 107 -6.69 -2.28 26.95
N MET A 108 -5.59 -2.30 26.19
CA MET A 108 -5.64 -2.34 24.75
C MET A 108 -6.05 -3.75 24.29
N SER A 109 -7.11 -3.83 23.52
CA SER A 109 -7.46 -5.06 22.83
C SER A 109 -6.67 -5.13 21.53
N ASP A 110 -6.16 -6.32 21.20
CA ASP A 110 -5.68 -6.56 19.83
C ASP A 110 -6.72 -6.03 18.86
N GLU A 111 -6.31 -5.25 17.89
CA GLU A 111 -7.15 -4.94 16.76
C GLU A 111 -7.45 -6.27 16.08
N SER A 112 -8.50 -6.93 16.58
CA SER A 112 -8.88 -8.23 16.06
C SER A 112 -9.20 -8.02 14.59
N ILE A 113 -8.45 -8.68 13.74
CA ILE A 113 -8.52 -8.67 12.27
C ILE A 113 -9.93 -9.02 11.76
N MET A 114 -10.93 -9.12 12.63
CA MET A 114 -12.25 -9.69 12.34
C MET A 114 -13.47 -8.79 12.58
N THR A 115 -13.32 -7.56 13.07
CA THR A 115 -14.48 -6.68 13.32
C THR A 115 -14.52 -5.54 12.30
N ASP A 116 -15.48 -5.62 11.39
CA ASP A 116 -15.90 -4.58 10.45
C ASP A 116 -14.92 -4.14 9.35
N GLU A 117 -14.10 -5.09 8.87
CA GLU A 117 -13.28 -4.85 7.69
C GLU A 117 -14.19 -4.48 6.50
N VAL A 118 -14.01 -3.26 6.01
CA VAL A 118 -14.76 -2.75 4.87
C VAL A 118 -14.11 -3.23 3.59
N VAL A 119 -14.89 -3.83 2.71
CA VAL A 119 -14.46 -4.30 1.40
C VAL A 119 -15.22 -3.58 0.29
N VAL A 120 -14.60 -3.38 -0.84
CA VAL A 120 -15.20 -2.74 -2.03
C VAL A 120 -15.37 -3.71 -3.19
N SER A 121 -14.68 -4.84 -3.18
CA SER A 121 -14.67 -5.81 -4.29
C SER A 121 -15.93 -6.66 -4.38
N ALA A 122 -16.79 -6.65 -3.36
CA ALA A 122 -18.03 -7.41 -3.37
C ALA A 122 -19.07 -6.84 -4.37
N ASN A 123 -19.19 -5.52 -4.42
CA ASN A 123 -20.23 -4.81 -5.20
C ASN A 123 -19.77 -3.43 -5.70
N ARG A 124 -18.47 -3.15 -5.73
CA ARG A 124 -17.86 -1.85 -6.03
C ARG A 124 -18.22 -0.73 -5.07
N ASN A 125 -18.78 -1.05 -3.91
CA ASN A 125 -19.11 -0.09 -2.87
C ASN A 125 -18.53 -0.53 -1.53
N GLU A 126 -18.20 0.43 -0.68
CA GLU A 126 -17.77 0.15 0.68
C GLU A 126 -18.88 -0.61 1.43
N THR A 127 -18.59 -1.83 1.81
CA THR A 127 -19.54 -2.73 2.46
C THR A 127 -18.79 -3.49 3.55
N SER A 128 -19.42 -3.65 4.73
CA SER A 128 -18.81 -4.53 5.74
C SER A 128 -18.66 -5.93 5.17
N ARG A 129 -17.48 -6.52 5.36
CA ARG A 129 -17.15 -7.89 4.89
C ARG A 129 -18.16 -8.93 5.35
N LYS A 130 -18.75 -8.74 6.53
CA LYS A 130 -19.74 -9.66 7.12
C LYS A 130 -21.05 -9.73 6.35
N VAL A 131 -21.46 -8.63 5.71
CA VAL A 131 -22.74 -8.53 4.96
C VAL A 131 -22.51 -8.44 3.45
N ALA A 132 -21.26 -8.61 3.01
CA ALA A 132 -20.90 -8.62 1.59
C ALA A 132 -21.61 -9.79 0.86
N PRO A 133 -22.17 -9.57 -0.34
CA PRO A 133 -22.91 -10.59 -1.07
C PRO A 133 -22.02 -11.73 -1.59
N VAL A 134 -20.71 -11.56 -1.58
CA VAL A 134 -19.72 -12.57 -1.95
C VAL A 134 -18.59 -12.61 -0.93
N VAL A 135 -17.94 -13.78 -0.83
CA VAL A 135 -16.80 -13.94 0.07
C VAL A 135 -15.60 -13.16 -0.48
N VAL A 136 -15.17 -12.15 0.27
CA VAL A 136 -13.96 -11.38 -0.03
C VAL A 136 -12.87 -11.77 0.97
N ASN A 137 -11.76 -12.26 0.44
CA ASN A 137 -10.56 -12.48 1.24
C ASN A 137 -9.71 -11.21 1.20
N VAL A 138 -9.23 -10.78 2.35
CA VAL A 138 -8.44 -9.55 2.49
C VAL A 138 -7.04 -9.87 2.97
N MET A 139 -6.06 -9.32 2.30
CA MET A 139 -4.66 -9.35 2.67
C MET A 139 -4.25 -7.93 3.04
N ASN A 140 -3.92 -7.69 4.27
CA ASN A 140 -3.55 -6.36 4.79
C ASN A 140 -2.04 -6.09 4.71
N ALA A 141 -1.63 -4.85 4.98
CA ALA A 141 -0.23 -4.43 4.96
C ALA A 141 0.65 -5.25 5.92
N LYS A 142 0.12 -5.66 7.09
CA LYS A 142 0.85 -6.50 8.06
C LYS A 142 1.31 -7.84 7.47
N LEU A 143 0.50 -8.47 6.61
CA LEU A 143 0.89 -9.70 5.95
C LEU A 143 2.11 -9.47 5.05
N PHE A 144 2.11 -8.38 4.28
CA PHE A 144 3.23 -8.06 3.39
C PHE A 144 4.52 -7.80 4.16
N GLU A 145 4.42 -7.13 5.30
CA GLU A 145 5.53 -6.87 6.22
C GLU A 145 6.04 -8.15 6.87
N SER A 146 5.13 -9.02 7.38
CA SER A 146 5.50 -10.26 8.07
C SER A 146 6.21 -11.28 7.17
N VAL A 147 5.91 -11.27 5.87
CA VAL A 147 6.57 -12.16 4.89
C VAL A 147 7.74 -11.48 4.16
N ASN A 148 8.13 -10.27 4.58
CA ASN A 148 9.19 -9.45 3.96
C ASN A 148 9.06 -9.39 2.43
N SER A 149 7.84 -9.25 1.92
CA SER A 149 7.59 -9.23 0.49
C SER A 149 7.98 -7.90 -0.13
N THR A 150 8.75 -7.95 -1.19
CA THR A 150 9.16 -6.76 -1.97
C THR A 150 8.21 -6.45 -3.13
N ASP A 151 7.33 -7.41 -3.46
CA ASP A 151 6.35 -7.28 -4.53
C ASP A 151 5.04 -8.01 -4.20
N LEU A 152 3.97 -7.60 -4.86
CA LEU A 152 2.64 -8.18 -4.67
C LEU A 152 2.60 -9.66 -5.05
N ALA A 153 3.28 -10.07 -6.11
CA ALA A 153 3.22 -11.43 -6.61
C ALA A 153 3.63 -12.46 -5.56
N LYS A 154 4.75 -12.21 -4.86
CA LYS A 154 5.21 -13.09 -3.77
C LYS A 154 4.19 -13.21 -2.65
N SER A 155 3.56 -12.09 -2.28
CA SER A 155 2.57 -12.04 -1.19
C SER A 155 1.32 -12.84 -1.51
N LEU A 156 0.88 -12.86 -2.77
CA LEU A 156 -0.34 -13.57 -3.17
C LEU A 156 -0.29 -15.09 -2.95
N ASN A 157 0.91 -15.69 -2.91
CA ASN A 157 1.07 -17.12 -2.58
C ASN A 157 0.63 -17.49 -1.16
N TYR A 158 0.55 -16.50 -0.25
CA TYR A 158 0.07 -16.74 1.12
C TYR A 158 -1.46 -16.70 1.24
N GLN A 159 -2.16 -16.43 0.14
CA GLN A 159 -3.62 -16.45 0.11
C GLN A 159 -4.15 -17.78 -0.41
N SER A 160 -4.97 -18.47 0.38
CA SER A 160 -5.59 -19.73 -0.02
C SER A 160 -6.38 -19.60 -1.33
N GLY A 161 -6.16 -20.54 -2.26
CA GLY A 161 -6.80 -20.57 -3.59
C GLY A 161 -6.12 -19.70 -4.63
N LEU A 162 -5.01 -19.02 -4.28
CA LEU A 162 -4.13 -18.35 -5.21
C LEU A 162 -2.82 -19.11 -5.34
N ARG A 163 -2.27 -19.11 -6.54
CA ARG A 163 -0.93 -19.60 -6.83
C ARG A 163 -0.26 -18.67 -7.83
N VAL A 164 0.93 -18.23 -7.51
CA VAL A 164 1.77 -17.45 -8.42
C VAL A 164 2.81 -18.37 -9.02
N GLU A 165 2.82 -18.45 -10.33
CA GLU A 165 3.75 -19.27 -11.11
C GLU A 165 4.55 -18.37 -12.06
N ASN A 166 5.82 -18.65 -12.22
CA ASN A 166 6.63 -18.07 -13.29
C ASN A 166 6.48 -18.96 -14.53
N ASN A 167 5.75 -18.49 -15.52
CA ASN A 167 5.46 -19.27 -16.73
C ASN A 167 6.64 -19.33 -17.71
N CYS A 168 7.65 -18.49 -17.48
CA CYS A 168 8.85 -18.46 -18.30
C CYS A 168 10.06 -18.24 -17.41
N GLN A 169 11.01 -19.15 -17.44
CA GLN A 169 12.24 -19.02 -16.64
C GLN A 169 13.06 -17.82 -17.09
N ASN A 170 13.24 -17.60 -18.37
CA ASN A 170 14.04 -16.51 -18.90
C ASN A 170 13.39 -15.13 -18.75
N CYS A 171 12.07 -15.01 -18.93
CA CYS A 171 11.37 -13.73 -18.77
C CYS A 171 11.09 -13.39 -17.30
N GLY A 172 10.93 -14.40 -16.45
CA GLY A 172 10.73 -14.25 -15.01
C GLY A 172 9.50 -13.44 -14.64
N PHE A 173 8.39 -13.54 -15.40
CA PHE A 173 7.15 -12.85 -15.02
C PHE A 173 6.18 -13.76 -14.29
N PRO A 174 5.66 -13.30 -13.15
CA PRO A 174 4.69 -14.06 -12.39
C PRO A 174 3.29 -13.94 -12.97
N GLN A 175 2.60 -15.05 -13.03
CA GLN A 175 1.19 -15.15 -13.37
C GLN A 175 0.41 -15.70 -12.19
N VAL A 176 -0.72 -15.08 -11.84
CA VAL A 176 -1.58 -15.56 -10.77
C VAL A 176 -2.63 -16.49 -11.33
N ARG A 177 -2.75 -17.66 -10.72
CA ARG A 177 -3.87 -18.60 -10.92
C ARG A 177 -4.85 -18.48 -9.76
N ILE A 178 -6.12 -18.33 -10.06
CA ILE A 178 -7.21 -18.37 -9.08
C ILE A 178 -7.96 -19.68 -9.25
N ASN A 179 -7.99 -20.53 -8.20
CA ASN A 179 -8.61 -21.85 -8.23
C ASN A 179 -8.13 -22.74 -9.41
N GLY A 180 -6.85 -22.60 -9.81
CA GLY A 180 -6.25 -23.32 -10.91
C GLY A 180 -6.48 -22.72 -12.31
N LEU A 181 -7.33 -21.72 -12.45
CA LEU A 181 -7.55 -21.01 -13.72
C LEU A 181 -6.38 -20.05 -14.01
N GLU A 182 -5.97 -20.01 -15.27
CA GLU A 182 -4.81 -19.23 -15.71
C GLU A 182 -5.03 -17.71 -15.61
N GLY A 183 -3.93 -16.95 -15.62
CA GLY A 183 -3.93 -15.50 -15.47
C GLY A 183 -4.89 -14.71 -16.35
N PRO A 184 -5.09 -15.05 -17.64
CA PRO A 184 -6.07 -14.37 -18.49
C PRO A 184 -7.51 -14.41 -17.97
N TYR A 185 -7.83 -15.38 -17.09
CA TYR A 185 -9.15 -15.51 -16.44
C TYR A 185 -9.24 -14.82 -15.08
N SER A 186 -8.19 -14.11 -14.68
CA SER A 186 -8.10 -13.39 -13.41
C SER A 186 -8.05 -11.88 -13.69
N GLN A 187 -9.03 -11.13 -13.20
CA GLN A 187 -9.07 -9.68 -13.39
C GLN A 187 -8.31 -8.99 -12.28
N ILE A 188 -7.29 -8.23 -12.66
CA ILE A 188 -6.54 -7.37 -11.73
C ILE A 188 -7.14 -5.97 -11.79
N LEU A 189 -7.37 -5.39 -10.61
CA LEU A 189 -7.92 -4.05 -10.42
C LEU A 189 -6.99 -3.24 -9.53
N ILE A 190 -6.94 -1.95 -9.76
CA ILE A 190 -6.38 -0.95 -8.83
C ILE A 190 -7.52 0.02 -8.48
N ASN A 191 -7.84 0.11 -7.18
CA ASN A 191 -8.94 0.94 -6.67
C ASN A 191 -10.27 0.68 -7.44
N SER A 192 -10.59 -0.61 -7.64
CA SER A 192 -11.77 -1.10 -8.38
C SER A 192 -11.81 -0.74 -9.87
N ARG A 193 -10.70 -0.29 -10.45
CA ARG A 193 -10.56 0.00 -11.87
C ARG A 193 -9.73 -1.08 -12.54
N PRO A 194 -10.20 -1.64 -13.67
CA PRO A 194 -9.41 -2.63 -14.38
C PRO A 194 -8.05 -2.09 -14.80
N VAL A 195 -7.00 -2.86 -14.54
CA VAL A 195 -5.71 -2.67 -15.18
C VAL A 195 -5.81 -3.30 -16.56
N VAL A 196 -6.11 -2.47 -17.54
CA VAL A 196 -6.54 -2.93 -18.87
C VAL A 196 -5.44 -2.69 -19.91
N SER A 197 -4.39 -3.48 -19.85
CA SER A 197 -3.50 -3.61 -20.98
C SER A 197 -3.17 -5.10 -21.13
N ALA A 198 -3.22 -5.62 -22.34
CA ALA A 198 -2.79 -6.99 -22.61
C ALA A 198 -1.34 -7.23 -22.15
N LEU A 199 -0.53 -6.17 -22.13
CA LEU A 199 0.84 -6.18 -21.64
C LEU A 199 0.94 -6.13 -20.11
N SER A 200 0.09 -5.36 -19.42
CA SER A 200 0.09 -5.27 -17.96
C SER A 200 -0.54 -6.47 -17.27
N GLY A 201 -1.43 -7.20 -17.93
CA GLY A 201 -1.95 -8.47 -17.42
C GLY A 201 -0.87 -9.54 -17.23
N VAL A 202 0.21 -9.46 -18.00
CA VAL A 202 1.33 -10.40 -17.96
C VAL A 202 2.41 -9.94 -16.96
N TYR A 203 2.73 -8.64 -16.90
CA TYR A 203 3.85 -8.11 -16.12
C TYR A 203 3.42 -7.29 -14.90
N GLY A 204 2.12 -6.97 -14.80
CA GLY A 204 1.63 -5.92 -13.90
C GLY A 204 1.78 -6.18 -12.40
N LEU A 205 1.82 -7.45 -11.97
CA LEU A 205 1.82 -7.77 -10.54
C LEU A 205 3.11 -7.37 -9.81
N GLU A 206 4.26 -7.52 -10.44
CA GLU A 206 5.53 -7.12 -9.83
C GLU A 206 5.77 -5.61 -9.93
N GLN A 207 5.09 -4.94 -10.86
CA GLN A 207 5.21 -3.50 -11.07
C GLN A 207 4.48 -2.67 -10.00
N ILE A 208 3.65 -3.33 -9.17
CA ILE A 208 2.92 -2.70 -8.08
C ILE A 208 3.74 -2.85 -6.80
N PRO A 209 4.37 -1.77 -6.31
CA PRO A 209 5.20 -1.83 -5.12
C PRO A 209 4.33 -1.99 -3.87
N VAL A 210 4.73 -2.88 -2.96
CA VAL A 210 3.98 -3.16 -1.72
C VAL A 210 3.80 -1.94 -0.83
N ASN A 211 4.73 -0.98 -0.87
CA ASN A 211 4.66 0.22 -0.06
C ASN A 211 3.48 1.15 -0.39
N MET A 212 2.91 1.05 -1.61
CA MET A 212 1.70 1.79 -1.97
C MET A 212 0.41 1.09 -1.57
N ILE A 213 0.46 -0.20 -1.23
CA ILE A 213 -0.71 -1.03 -0.98
C ILE A 213 -1.20 -0.83 0.46
N GLU A 214 -2.47 -0.57 0.63
CA GLU A 214 -3.17 -0.61 1.92
C GLU A 214 -3.64 -2.03 2.21
N ARG A 215 -4.35 -2.63 1.25
CA ARG A 215 -4.82 -4.01 1.29
C ARG A 215 -5.07 -4.56 -0.10
N VAL A 216 -5.15 -5.86 -0.20
CA VAL A 216 -5.58 -6.56 -1.42
C VAL A 216 -6.83 -7.37 -1.11
N GLU A 217 -7.86 -7.15 -1.90
CA GLU A 217 -9.12 -7.85 -1.81
C GLU A 217 -9.22 -8.88 -2.93
N VAL A 218 -9.46 -10.13 -2.57
CA VAL A 218 -9.57 -11.24 -3.50
C VAL A 218 -10.98 -11.83 -3.47
N VAL A 219 -11.68 -11.73 -4.58
CA VAL A 219 -12.97 -12.40 -4.82
C VAL A 219 -12.70 -13.58 -5.74
N ARG A 220 -13.08 -14.77 -5.29
CA ARG A 220 -12.95 -16.02 -6.05
C ARG A 220 -14.28 -16.36 -6.72
N GLY A 221 -14.21 -16.81 -7.97
CA GLY A 221 -15.39 -17.13 -8.76
C GLY A 221 -15.80 -15.99 -9.69
N GLY A 222 -16.87 -16.18 -10.43
CA GLY A 222 -17.29 -15.28 -11.49
C GLY A 222 -17.63 -13.88 -11.02
N GLY A 223 -16.90 -12.90 -11.51
CA GLY A 223 -17.10 -11.46 -11.28
C GLY A 223 -17.31 -10.66 -12.56
N SER A 224 -17.50 -11.34 -13.69
CA SER A 224 -17.52 -10.73 -15.02
C SER A 224 -18.57 -9.63 -15.20
N ALA A 225 -19.73 -9.75 -14.54
CA ALA A 225 -20.78 -8.74 -14.60
C ALA A 225 -20.36 -7.39 -13.99
N LEU A 226 -19.49 -7.42 -12.98
CA LEU A 226 -19.02 -6.22 -12.28
C LEU A 226 -17.68 -5.71 -12.82
N PHE A 227 -16.77 -6.63 -13.18
CA PHE A 227 -15.36 -6.30 -13.36
C PHE A 227 -14.83 -6.59 -14.77
N GLY A 228 -15.67 -7.11 -15.66
CA GLY A 228 -15.32 -7.37 -17.06
C GLY A 228 -15.04 -8.84 -17.37
N ALA A 229 -14.86 -9.14 -18.65
CA ALA A 229 -14.80 -10.49 -19.21
C ALA A 229 -13.69 -11.37 -18.63
N ASN A 230 -12.58 -10.78 -18.18
CA ASN A 230 -11.45 -11.51 -17.61
C ASN A 230 -11.71 -12.02 -16.17
N ALA A 231 -12.76 -11.55 -15.50
CA ALA A 231 -13.10 -11.95 -14.12
C ALA A 231 -13.88 -13.28 -14.08
N VAL A 232 -13.43 -14.31 -14.79
CA VAL A 232 -14.03 -15.65 -14.80
C VAL A 232 -13.59 -16.46 -13.59
N GLY A 233 -12.30 -16.49 -13.31
CA GLY A 233 -11.71 -17.16 -12.14
C GLY A 233 -11.86 -16.35 -10.86
N GLY A 234 -11.92 -15.04 -11.00
CA GLY A 234 -12.03 -14.11 -9.88
C GLY A 234 -11.40 -12.76 -10.15
N THR A 235 -11.37 -11.93 -9.11
CA THR A 235 -10.76 -10.60 -9.15
C THR A 235 -9.76 -10.42 -8.01
N ILE A 236 -8.69 -9.71 -8.31
CA ILE A 236 -7.69 -9.24 -7.35
C ILE A 236 -7.72 -7.73 -7.39
N ASN A 237 -8.28 -7.11 -6.37
CA ASN A 237 -8.41 -5.65 -6.27
C ASN A 237 -7.39 -5.09 -5.29
N ILE A 238 -6.50 -4.29 -5.78
CA ILE A 238 -5.43 -3.66 -5.03
C ILE A 238 -5.91 -2.29 -4.59
N ILE A 239 -6.12 -2.13 -3.29
CA ILE A 239 -6.50 -0.86 -2.69
C ILE A 239 -5.22 -0.14 -2.27
N THR A 240 -5.00 1.03 -2.84
CA THR A 240 -3.84 1.85 -2.54
C THR A 240 -4.07 2.72 -1.32
N LYS A 241 -3.00 3.03 -0.60
CA LYS A 241 -3.04 3.90 0.58
C LYS A 241 -3.64 5.26 0.22
N ASP A 242 -4.64 5.67 0.98
CA ASP A 242 -5.19 7.02 0.93
C ASP A 242 -4.40 7.96 1.86
N PRO A 243 -4.22 9.22 1.52
CA PRO A 243 -3.67 10.21 2.45
C PRO A 243 -4.72 10.54 3.52
N ILE A 244 -4.59 9.92 4.69
CA ILE A 244 -5.51 10.11 5.84
C ILE A 244 -4.87 10.85 7.00
N ASN A 245 -3.54 10.85 7.07
CA ASN A 245 -2.74 11.52 8.08
C ASN A 245 -1.40 11.96 7.49
N ASN A 246 -0.71 12.87 8.20
CA ASN A 246 0.65 13.26 7.84
C ASN A 246 1.61 12.14 8.24
N SER A 247 2.36 11.62 7.28
CA SER A 247 3.31 10.53 7.53
C SER A 247 4.46 10.55 6.54
N PHE A 248 5.58 9.98 6.98
CA PHE A 248 6.73 9.71 6.13
C PHE A 248 7.34 8.37 6.53
N GLN A 249 7.59 7.52 5.56
CA GLN A 249 8.16 6.19 5.78
C GLN A 249 9.21 5.90 4.71
N VAL A 250 10.34 5.35 5.11
CA VAL A 250 11.35 4.79 4.22
C VAL A 250 11.60 3.36 4.61
N SER A 251 11.73 2.49 3.63
CA SER A 251 12.04 1.08 3.82
C SER A 251 13.15 0.64 2.88
N SER A 252 13.99 -0.28 3.34
CA SER A 252 15.02 -0.92 2.53
C SER A 252 15.07 -2.39 2.86
N THR A 253 15.08 -3.23 1.84
CA THR A 253 15.23 -4.68 1.96
C THR A 253 16.38 -5.12 1.08
N MET A 254 17.28 -5.89 1.65
CA MET A 254 18.38 -6.54 0.90
C MET A 254 18.25 -8.04 1.06
N SER A 255 18.17 -8.75 -0.03
CA SER A 255 18.09 -10.20 -0.06
C SER A 255 19.33 -10.77 -0.75
N ASN A 256 19.93 -11.79 -0.17
CA ASN A 256 21.03 -12.51 -0.79
C ASN A 256 20.56 -13.91 -1.22
N MET A 257 20.85 -14.25 -2.46
CA MET A 257 20.53 -15.56 -3.02
C MET A 257 21.78 -16.43 -3.00
N ASN A 258 21.80 -17.42 -2.11
CA ASN A 258 22.84 -18.44 -1.97
C ASN A 258 24.28 -17.88 -1.89
N GLY A 259 24.45 -16.70 -1.28
CA GLY A 259 25.78 -16.04 -1.18
C GLY A 259 26.29 -15.41 -2.49
N LYS A 260 25.62 -15.63 -3.63
CA LYS A 260 26.10 -15.25 -4.96
C LYS A 260 25.54 -13.91 -5.45
N VAL A 261 24.23 -13.67 -5.28
CA VAL A 261 23.55 -12.51 -5.88
C VAL A 261 22.74 -11.74 -4.86
N TRP A 262 22.80 -10.42 -4.96
CA TRP A 262 22.01 -9.50 -4.14
C TRP A 262 20.83 -8.94 -4.92
N GLU A 263 19.67 -8.91 -4.26
CA GLU A 263 18.52 -8.13 -4.67
C GLU A 263 18.31 -7.00 -3.67
N GLN A 264 18.17 -5.79 -4.15
CA GLN A 264 17.92 -4.60 -3.35
C GLN A 264 16.55 -4.03 -3.68
N TYR A 265 15.79 -3.72 -2.64
CA TYR A 265 14.55 -2.96 -2.71
C TYR A 265 14.67 -1.73 -1.80
N MET A 266 14.22 -0.59 -2.28
CA MET A 266 14.08 0.65 -1.51
C MET A 266 12.70 1.23 -1.79
N GLY A 267 11.99 1.62 -0.73
CA GLY A 267 10.68 2.24 -0.82
C GLY A 267 10.61 3.51 0.03
N ALA A 268 9.91 4.52 -0.44
CA ALA A 268 9.61 5.73 0.29
C ALA A 268 8.14 6.11 0.09
N ASN A 269 7.47 6.52 1.17
CA ASN A 269 6.12 7.05 1.17
C ASN A 269 6.08 8.36 1.93
N ALA A 270 5.27 9.29 1.47
CA ALA A 270 4.96 10.52 2.17
C ALA A 270 3.47 10.83 2.02
N SER A 271 2.84 11.30 3.07
CA SER A 271 1.44 11.71 3.06
C SER A 271 1.28 13.03 3.81
N LEU A 272 0.53 13.93 3.22
CA LEU A 272 0.17 15.23 3.78
C LEU A 272 -1.34 15.44 3.65
N VAL A 273 -1.96 15.88 4.74
CA VAL A 273 -3.41 16.08 4.81
C VAL A 273 -3.70 17.41 5.50
N SER A 274 -4.66 18.15 4.98
CA SER A 274 -5.14 19.37 5.62
C SER A 274 -5.83 19.07 6.96
N LYS A 275 -5.78 20.01 7.91
CA LYS A 275 -6.36 19.83 9.24
C LYS A 275 -7.86 19.53 9.23
N ASP A 276 -8.57 20.01 8.24
CA ASP A 276 -10.01 19.83 8.02
C ASP A 276 -10.34 18.66 7.10
N ASN A 277 -9.34 17.89 6.66
CA ASN A 277 -9.46 16.79 5.69
C ASN A 277 -10.09 17.21 4.35
N THR A 278 -10.02 18.47 3.97
CA THR A 278 -10.53 18.98 2.69
C THR A 278 -9.69 18.48 1.53
N TYR A 279 -8.37 18.40 1.71
CA TYR A 279 -7.46 17.86 0.70
C TYR A 279 -6.34 17.02 1.32
N GLY A 280 -5.84 16.08 0.56
CA GLY A 280 -4.70 15.28 0.93
C GLY A 280 -3.91 14.82 -0.28
N ILE A 281 -2.62 14.59 -0.10
CA ILE A 281 -1.70 14.07 -1.11
C ILE A 281 -0.84 12.98 -0.50
N ALA A 282 -0.73 11.87 -1.20
CA ALA A 282 0.22 10.78 -0.92
C ALA A 282 1.17 10.61 -2.11
N LEU A 283 2.44 10.49 -1.81
CA LEU A 283 3.51 10.21 -2.74
C LEU A 283 4.14 8.88 -2.38
N TYR A 284 4.51 8.09 -3.36
CA TYR A 284 5.28 6.89 -3.15
C TYR A 284 6.34 6.73 -4.24
N GLN A 285 7.45 6.15 -3.85
CA GLN A 285 8.52 5.77 -4.75
C GLN A 285 9.05 4.41 -4.35
N SER A 286 9.45 3.60 -5.33
CA SER A 286 10.18 2.37 -5.09
C SER A 286 11.27 2.17 -6.13
N TYR A 287 12.34 1.55 -5.70
CA TYR A 287 13.44 1.11 -6.54
C TYR A 287 13.75 -0.34 -6.23
N ARG A 288 13.88 -1.19 -7.26
CA ARG A 288 14.26 -2.59 -7.13
C ARG A 288 15.33 -2.92 -8.13
N ASN A 289 16.38 -3.57 -7.66
CA ASN A 289 17.48 -3.99 -8.50
C ASN A 289 17.95 -5.39 -8.13
N ARG A 290 18.13 -6.26 -9.12
CA ARG A 290 18.65 -7.61 -8.98
C ARG A 290 19.58 -7.91 -10.15
N ASN A 291 20.75 -8.46 -9.86
CA ASN A 291 21.60 -9.06 -10.86
C ASN A 291 21.09 -10.46 -11.26
N PRO A 292 21.44 -10.97 -12.45
CA PRO A 292 21.05 -12.31 -12.85
C PRO A 292 21.62 -13.36 -11.90
N TYR A 293 20.84 -14.39 -11.63
CA TYR A 293 21.23 -15.51 -10.77
C TYR A 293 21.16 -16.80 -11.55
N ASP A 294 22.33 -17.45 -11.67
CA ASP A 294 22.54 -18.78 -12.21
C ASP A 294 22.70 -19.72 -11.00
N ALA A 295 21.72 -20.60 -10.80
CA ALA A 295 21.63 -21.44 -9.62
C ALA A 295 22.49 -22.68 -9.74
N ASP A 296 22.52 -23.34 -10.90
CA ASP A 296 23.18 -24.61 -11.16
C ASP A 296 24.54 -24.47 -11.83
N GLY A 297 24.89 -23.28 -12.34
CA GLY A 297 26.19 -22.96 -12.91
C GLY A 297 26.35 -23.34 -14.38
N ASP A 298 25.22 -23.50 -15.09
CA ASP A 298 25.23 -23.84 -16.52
C ASP A 298 25.41 -22.62 -17.44
N GLY A 299 25.50 -21.42 -16.85
CA GLY A 299 25.70 -20.15 -17.55
C GLY A 299 24.41 -19.46 -17.97
N PHE A 300 23.23 -20.04 -17.68
CA PHE A 300 21.93 -19.45 -17.90
C PHE A 300 21.31 -19.00 -16.58
N SER A 301 20.45 -18.00 -16.63
CA SER A 301 19.84 -17.45 -15.41
C SER A 301 18.49 -18.08 -15.12
N GLU A 302 18.29 -18.63 -13.92
CA GLU A 302 16.97 -18.99 -13.38
C GLU A 302 16.22 -17.75 -12.89
N LEU A 303 16.95 -16.72 -12.46
CA LEU A 303 16.38 -15.42 -12.15
C LEU A 303 17.08 -14.34 -12.98
N GLY A 304 16.36 -13.72 -13.88
CA GLY A 304 16.89 -12.69 -14.76
C GLY A 304 17.28 -11.41 -14.02
N LYS A 305 18.10 -10.59 -14.69
CA LYS A 305 18.39 -9.21 -14.27
C LYS A 305 17.09 -8.39 -14.22
N LEU A 306 16.93 -7.61 -13.15
CA LEU A 306 15.80 -6.71 -12.95
C LEU A 306 16.32 -5.34 -12.50
N ASN A 307 15.83 -4.29 -13.13
CA ASN A 307 15.96 -2.92 -12.65
C ASN A 307 14.60 -2.23 -12.83
N MET A 308 14.02 -1.78 -11.75
CA MET A 308 12.70 -1.17 -11.77
C MET A 308 12.67 0.07 -10.88
N ASN A 309 12.05 1.12 -11.39
CA ASN A 309 11.81 2.35 -10.67
C ASN A 309 10.35 2.75 -10.87
N THR A 310 9.62 2.89 -9.78
CA THR A 310 8.21 3.29 -9.78
C THR A 310 8.04 4.54 -8.93
N PHE A 311 7.32 5.50 -9.46
CA PHE A 311 6.88 6.69 -8.74
C PHE A 311 5.38 6.84 -8.90
N GLY A 312 4.70 7.29 -7.86
CA GLY A 312 3.28 7.59 -7.94
C GLY A 312 2.83 8.63 -6.95
N LEU A 313 1.66 9.13 -7.26
CA LEU A 313 0.99 10.18 -6.51
C LEU A 313 -0.50 9.84 -6.45
N ARG A 314 -1.11 10.05 -5.30
CA ARG A 314 -2.55 10.03 -5.10
C ARG A 314 -2.98 11.26 -4.32
N THR A 315 -3.99 11.94 -4.77
CA THR A 315 -4.52 13.13 -4.11
C THR A 315 -6.04 13.14 -4.14
N TYR A 316 -6.61 13.79 -3.15
CA TYR A 316 -8.04 14.08 -3.16
C TYR A 316 -8.30 15.53 -2.78
N TYR A 317 -9.47 16.01 -3.24
CA TYR A 317 -10.08 17.25 -2.83
C TYR A 317 -11.56 17.02 -2.53
N ARG A 318 -12.05 17.53 -1.42
CA ARG A 318 -13.45 17.48 -0.98
C ARG A 318 -14.07 18.87 -1.06
N PRO A 319 -14.73 19.22 -2.19
CA PRO A 319 -15.42 20.49 -2.32
C PRO A 319 -16.48 20.70 -1.26
N THR A 320 -17.14 19.63 -0.83
CA THR A 320 -18.12 19.56 0.25
C THR A 320 -17.93 18.29 1.06
N GLN A 321 -18.54 18.21 2.23
CA GLN A 321 -18.55 16.96 3.02
C GLN A 321 -19.17 15.76 2.27
N PHE A 322 -19.98 16.02 1.23
CA PHE A 322 -20.68 15.00 0.45
C PHE A 322 -20.05 14.75 -0.94
N SER A 323 -18.92 15.38 -1.26
CA SER A 323 -18.30 15.20 -2.56
C SER A 323 -16.81 15.04 -2.45
N ARG A 324 -16.24 14.19 -3.32
CA ARG A 324 -14.81 13.92 -3.37
C ARG A 324 -14.34 13.81 -4.83
N ILE A 325 -13.32 14.55 -5.16
CA ILE A 325 -12.55 14.40 -6.39
C ILE A 325 -11.25 13.69 -6.01
N SER A 326 -10.86 12.65 -6.73
CA SER A 326 -9.58 11.98 -6.51
C SER A 326 -8.82 11.89 -7.82
N LEU A 327 -7.53 12.21 -7.77
CA LEU A 327 -6.59 12.10 -8.87
C LEU A 327 -5.46 11.17 -8.46
N GLU A 328 -5.08 10.28 -9.36
CA GLU A 328 -3.93 9.41 -9.19
C GLU A 328 -3.09 9.36 -10.46
N TYR A 329 -1.78 9.24 -10.27
CA TYR A 329 -0.82 9.05 -11.32
C TYR A 329 0.27 8.11 -10.85
N HIS A 330 0.71 7.22 -11.71
CA HIS A 330 1.92 6.44 -11.48
C HIS A 330 2.71 6.22 -12.77
N THR A 331 4.01 6.09 -12.62
CA THR A 331 4.92 5.75 -13.70
C THR A 331 5.87 4.65 -13.25
N THR A 332 6.12 3.70 -14.14
CA THR A 332 7.06 2.60 -13.90
C THR A 332 8.02 2.51 -15.08
N ASN A 333 9.31 2.52 -14.77
CA ASN A 333 10.37 2.19 -15.71
C ASN A 333 10.97 0.85 -15.28
N GLU A 334 10.85 -0.15 -16.14
CA GLU A 334 11.32 -1.51 -15.86
C GLU A 334 12.26 -1.99 -16.96
N PHE A 335 13.34 -2.63 -16.56
CA PHE A 335 14.21 -3.39 -17.42
C PHE A 335 14.35 -4.80 -16.85
N ARG A 336 14.07 -5.82 -17.69
CA ARG A 336 14.27 -7.24 -17.40
C ARG A 336 15.10 -7.88 -18.48
N ARG A 337 15.98 -8.81 -18.09
CA ARG A 337 16.69 -9.65 -19.02
C ARG A 337 17.01 -10.99 -18.38
N GLY A 338 16.63 -12.07 -19.03
CA GLY A 338 17.03 -13.43 -18.72
C GLY A 338 17.77 -14.07 -19.89
N GLY A 339 18.40 -15.19 -19.65
CA GLY A 339 19.23 -15.92 -20.62
C GLY A 339 20.68 -16.00 -20.18
N ASN A 340 21.60 -15.82 -21.11
CA ASN A 340 23.03 -15.91 -20.85
C ASN A 340 23.82 -14.72 -21.39
N LYS A 341 25.15 -14.70 -21.18
CA LYS A 341 26.12 -13.74 -21.77
C LYS A 341 25.63 -12.29 -21.61
N PHE A 342 25.34 -11.87 -20.38
CA PHE A 342 24.71 -10.57 -20.05
C PHE A 342 25.51 -9.34 -20.47
N ASP A 343 26.81 -9.50 -20.79
CA ASP A 343 27.71 -8.42 -21.24
C ASP A 343 27.57 -8.16 -22.76
N LEU A 344 26.95 -9.07 -23.52
CA LEU A 344 26.74 -8.95 -24.95
C LEU A 344 25.37 -8.35 -25.27
N GLN A 345 25.18 -7.91 -26.53
CA GLN A 345 23.86 -7.49 -27.01
C GLN A 345 22.90 -8.70 -27.04
N PRO A 346 21.59 -8.51 -26.89
CA PRO A 346 20.63 -9.61 -26.89
C PRO A 346 20.75 -10.59 -28.05
N HIS A 347 20.96 -10.08 -29.27
CA HIS A 347 21.08 -10.89 -30.47
C HIS A 347 22.47 -11.53 -30.67
N GLU A 348 23.41 -11.31 -29.77
CA GLU A 348 24.74 -11.95 -29.78
C GLU A 348 24.84 -13.14 -28.82
N THR A 349 23.74 -13.44 -28.13
CA THR A 349 23.68 -14.48 -27.10
C THR A 349 23.05 -15.77 -27.64
N ASP A 350 23.21 -16.86 -26.90
CA ASP A 350 22.61 -18.13 -27.30
C ASP A 350 21.09 -18.10 -27.15
N ILE A 351 20.59 -17.49 -26.04
CA ILE A 351 19.19 -17.19 -25.80
C ILE A 351 19.09 -15.96 -24.91
N THR A 352 18.21 -15.04 -25.28
CA THR A 352 17.86 -13.89 -24.44
C THR A 352 16.40 -13.55 -24.55
N GLU A 353 15.79 -13.30 -23.40
CA GLU A 353 14.51 -12.64 -23.28
C GLU A 353 14.71 -11.33 -22.51
N GLN A 354 14.51 -10.23 -23.21
CA GLN A 354 14.69 -8.89 -22.67
C GLN A 354 13.46 -8.04 -22.90
N THR A 355 13.06 -7.30 -21.86
CA THR A 355 12.01 -6.29 -21.98
C THR A 355 12.44 -5.00 -21.30
N LYS A 356 12.06 -3.89 -21.91
CA LYS A 356 12.12 -2.56 -21.32
C LYS A 356 10.76 -1.92 -21.43
N HIS A 357 10.14 -1.64 -20.30
CA HIS A 357 8.83 -1.01 -20.21
C HIS A 357 8.95 0.42 -19.68
N VAL A 358 8.16 1.32 -20.26
CA VAL A 358 7.83 2.62 -19.70
C VAL A 358 6.31 2.70 -19.65
N ILE A 359 5.77 2.68 -18.44
CA ILE A 359 4.33 2.69 -18.19
C ILE A 359 3.98 3.99 -17.50
N ASN A 360 2.98 4.69 -18.01
CA ASN A 360 2.40 5.87 -17.40
C ASN A 360 0.90 5.65 -17.27
N SER A 361 0.38 5.79 -16.07
CA SER A 361 -1.05 5.61 -15.79
C SER A 361 -1.58 6.78 -14.99
N GLY A 362 -2.81 7.18 -15.28
CA GLY A 362 -3.51 8.21 -14.56
C GLY A 362 -4.98 7.87 -14.36
N GLY A 363 -5.56 8.38 -13.29
CA GLY A 363 -6.97 8.16 -12.98
C GLY A 363 -7.59 9.38 -12.32
N LEU A 364 -8.81 9.70 -12.71
CA LEU A 364 -9.64 10.73 -12.11
C LEU A 364 -10.95 10.10 -11.68
N SER A 365 -11.42 10.42 -10.47
CA SER A 365 -12.76 10.04 -10.03
C SER A 365 -13.46 11.17 -9.31
N TYR A 366 -14.79 11.18 -9.41
CA TYR A 366 -15.68 12.04 -8.68
C TYR A 366 -16.75 11.21 -8.01
N ASP A 367 -16.85 11.32 -6.70
CA ASP A 367 -17.87 10.70 -5.86
C ASP A 367 -18.78 11.77 -5.27
N LEU A 368 -20.09 11.59 -5.38
CA LEU A 368 -21.12 12.44 -4.80
C LEU A 368 -22.02 11.58 -3.92
N PHE A 369 -22.21 12.03 -2.67
CA PHE A 369 -23.07 11.36 -1.68
C PHE A 369 -24.24 12.28 -1.33
N TRP A 370 -25.40 11.67 -0.96
CA TRP A 370 -26.54 12.40 -0.42
C TRP A 370 -27.40 11.50 0.47
N LYS A 371 -28.39 12.09 1.15
CA LYS A 371 -29.23 11.41 2.13
C LYS A 371 -28.42 10.63 3.16
N GLU A 372 -27.52 11.32 3.88
CA GLU A 372 -26.71 10.72 4.94
C GLU A 372 -25.89 9.53 4.44
N TYR A 373 -25.27 9.67 3.25
CA TYR A 373 -24.46 8.63 2.59
C TYR A 373 -25.24 7.38 2.11
N LYS A 374 -26.57 7.37 2.19
CA LYS A 374 -27.38 6.25 1.67
C LYS A 374 -27.34 6.12 0.15
N HIS A 375 -27.00 7.18 -0.55
CA HIS A 375 -26.89 7.20 -2.01
C HIS A 375 -25.50 7.70 -2.40
N LYS A 376 -24.92 7.05 -3.40
CA LYS A 376 -23.61 7.41 -3.99
C LYS A 376 -23.73 7.41 -5.50
N LEU A 377 -23.21 8.46 -6.14
CA LEU A 377 -22.97 8.53 -7.57
C LEU A 377 -21.47 8.69 -7.78
N SER A 378 -20.89 7.81 -8.57
CA SER A 378 -19.48 7.79 -8.87
C SER A 378 -19.26 7.90 -10.37
N PHE A 379 -18.31 8.74 -10.78
CA PHE A 379 -17.76 8.77 -12.13
C PHE A 379 -16.26 8.55 -12.05
N TYR A 380 -15.71 7.79 -12.99
CA TYR A 380 -14.28 7.58 -13.08
C TYR A 380 -13.79 7.54 -14.52
N SER A 381 -12.56 7.93 -14.70
CA SER A 381 -11.82 7.79 -15.94
C SER A 381 -10.38 7.39 -15.63
N SER A 382 -9.83 6.45 -16.34
CA SER A 382 -8.43 6.06 -16.23
C SER A 382 -7.81 5.89 -17.61
N ILE A 383 -6.53 6.24 -17.71
CA ILE A 383 -5.74 6.14 -18.93
C ILE A 383 -4.40 5.49 -18.60
N GLN A 384 -3.95 4.60 -19.46
CA GLN A 384 -2.64 3.98 -19.36
C GLN A 384 -1.95 3.98 -20.71
N HIS A 385 -0.71 4.43 -20.75
CA HIS A 385 0.17 4.33 -21.90
C HIS A 385 1.36 3.46 -21.55
N THR A 386 1.62 2.45 -22.38
CA THR A 386 2.75 1.53 -22.25
C THR A 386 3.61 1.57 -23.50
N ASP A 387 4.89 1.88 -23.37
CA ASP A 387 5.90 1.71 -24.42
C ASP A 387 6.81 0.53 -24.01
N ARG A 388 6.86 -0.50 -24.86
CA ARG A 388 7.68 -1.69 -24.64
C ARG A 388 8.63 -1.89 -25.80
N ASN A 389 9.91 -2.03 -25.46
CA ASN A 389 10.92 -2.58 -26.35
C ASN A 389 11.29 -3.97 -25.84
N SER A 390 11.31 -4.95 -26.71
CA SER A 390 11.58 -6.35 -26.33
C SER A 390 12.55 -7.03 -27.29
N TYR A 391 13.18 -8.06 -26.81
CA TYR A 391 13.89 -9.06 -27.58
C TYR A 391 13.53 -10.43 -27.02
N TYR A 392 13.08 -11.35 -27.89
CA TYR A 392 12.76 -12.73 -27.55
C TYR A 392 13.39 -13.62 -28.62
N GLY A 393 14.65 -13.97 -28.43
CA GLY A 393 15.40 -14.67 -29.45
C GLY A 393 16.40 -15.68 -28.91
N ALA A 394 16.70 -16.66 -29.76
CA ALA A 394 17.73 -17.64 -29.55
C ALA A 394 18.58 -17.75 -30.83
N GLN A 395 19.76 -18.39 -30.71
CA GLN A 395 20.65 -18.66 -31.82
C GLN A 395 21.07 -17.38 -32.60
N GLN A 396 21.25 -16.29 -31.85
CA GLN A 396 21.76 -15.01 -32.40
C GLN A 396 20.83 -14.37 -33.47
N ASP A 397 19.51 -14.53 -33.31
CA ASP A 397 18.55 -13.95 -34.26
C ASP A 397 18.46 -12.41 -34.12
N ALA A 398 19.00 -11.70 -35.10
CA ALA A 398 18.96 -10.26 -35.16
C ALA A 398 17.57 -9.66 -35.44
N ASN A 399 16.57 -10.48 -35.84
CA ASN A 399 15.22 -10.06 -36.15
C ASN A 399 14.25 -10.22 -34.99
N ALA A 400 14.66 -10.76 -33.85
CA ALA A 400 13.81 -11.04 -32.71
C ALA A 400 13.50 -9.80 -31.83
N TYR A 401 13.81 -8.61 -32.31
CA TYR A 401 13.44 -7.36 -31.65
C TYR A 401 11.98 -6.97 -31.90
N GLY A 402 11.31 -6.55 -30.84
CA GLY A 402 9.92 -6.08 -30.91
C GLY A 402 9.74 -4.70 -30.27
N LYS A 403 8.84 -3.92 -30.79
CA LYS A 403 8.40 -2.65 -30.20
C LYS A 403 6.89 -2.58 -30.20
N THR A 404 6.33 -2.29 -29.02
CA THR A 404 4.88 -2.17 -28.85
C THR A 404 4.57 -0.87 -28.12
N LYS A 405 3.56 -0.15 -28.59
CA LYS A 405 2.96 0.98 -27.90
C LYS A 405 1.48 0.69 -27.71
N ASP A 406 1.01 0.82 -26.50
CA ASP A 406 -0.36 0.55 -26.12
C ASP A 406 -0.93 1.76 -25.36
N LEU A 407 -2.13 2.18 -25.73
CA LEU A 407 -2.88 3.23 -25.07
C LEU A 407 -4.27 2.70 -24.75
N THR A 408 -4.55 2.58 -23.47
CA THR A 408 -5.85 2.15 -22.97
C THR A 408 -6.52 3.26 -22.22
N TRP A 409 -7.79 3.49 -22.52
CA TRP A 409 -8.65 4.43 -21.82
C TRP A 409 -9.93 3.75 -21.39
N VAL A 410 -10.31 3.94 -20.12
CA VAL A 410 -11.54 3.41 -19.54
C VAL A 410 -12.27 4.52 -18.80
N ALA A 411 -13.57 4.63 -19.00
CA ALA A 411 -14.43 5.53 -18.24
C ALA A 411 -15.71 4.81 -17.85
N GLY A 412 -16.30 5.20 -16.73
CA GLY A 412 -17.55 4.63 -16.27
C GLY A 412 -18.23 5.47 -15.22
N GLY A 413 -19.50 5.15 -15.01
CA GLY A 413 -20.32 5.73 -13.95
C GLY A 413 -21.08 4.64 -13.21
N MET A 414 -21.33 4.85 -11.92
CA MET A 414 -22.04 3.93 -11.06
C MET A 414 -22.93 4.70 -10.08
N TYR A 415 -24.14 4.24 -9.91
CA TYR A 415 -25.02 4.66 -8.84
C TYR A 415 -25.23 3.52 -7.85
N VAL A 416 -25.14 3.82 -6.56
CA VAL A 416 -25.46 2.91 -5.46
C VAL A 416 -26.50 3.57 -4.56
N GLY A 417 -27.58 2.86 -4.27
CA GLY A 417 -28.62 3.30 -3.35
C GLY A 417 -28.91 2.23 -2.31
N ASN A 418 -28.82 2.60 -1.03
CA ASN A 418 -29.24 1.75 0.08
C ASN A 418 -30.69 2.10 0.45
N PHE A 419 -31.62 1.20 0.10
CA PHE A 419 -33.04 1.33 0.38
C PHE A 419 -33.38 0.51 1.62
N GLU A 420 -34.03 1.13 2.62
CA GLU A 420 -34.37 0.47 3.90
C GLU A 420 -35.40 -0.63 3.77
N LYS A 421 -36.17 -0.65 2.67
CA LYS A 421 -37.20 -1.68 2.39
C LYS A 421 -37.26 -1.95 0.89
N VAL A 422 -36.62 -3.04 0.45
CA VAL A 422 -37.07 -3.73 -0.76
C VAL A 422 -37.70 -5.04 -0.30
N LEU A 423 -39.01 -5.01 -0.06
CA LEU A 423 -39.83 -6.21 0.07
C LEU A 423 -40.02 -6.77 -1.34
N PHE A 424 -39.17 -7.73 -1.73
CA PHE A 424 -39.59 -8.66 -2.78
C PHE A 424 -40.61 -9.58 -2.18
N SER A 425 -41.88 -9.33 -2.50
CA SER A 425 -42.92 -10.34 -2.39
C SER A 425 -42.68 -11.34 -3.53
N PRO A 426 -42.61 -12.64 -3.27
CA PRO A 426 -42.48 -13.66 -4.33
C PRO A 426 -43.74 -13.69 -5.21
#